data_f318f6fbffc4449219b54d87c0f78fdb
#
_entry.id   f318f6fbffc4449219b54d87c0f78fdb
#
_cell.length_a   1.000
_cell.length_b   1.000
_cell.length_c   1.000
_cell.angle_alpha   90.00
_cell.angle_beta   90.00
_cell.angle_gamma   90.00
#
_symmetry.space_group_name_H-M   'P 1'
#
loop_
_entity.id
_entity.type
_entity.pdbx_description
1 polymer ?
#
loop_
_entity_poly.entity_id
_entity_poly.type
_entity_poly.pdbx_seq_one_letter_code
_entity_poly.pdbx_strand_id
1 'polypeptide(L)'
;MISSSYHTFQDNSSHGEDSFLVKDLGGNIFLDVVLDGVTGHGGGEASQNVAQALTEGSVNNMEDVIEILAEMNSDFYHVGGGKYLLTTASIALYHENTIDILNAGDSPIYHIKPDTHQRISSSLGGILRTGGTKLIGADAELHVSQKQLELNPGDKVVVVSDGVSDNVSLEELLEIVRSSQSPEQASYTIKKLIDEHLELGLAPQITGSRYRHDDQTAIIRFF
;
A
#
# COMPACT_ATOMS: atom_id res chain seq x y z
N MET A 1 -14.06 -9.51 -19.17
CA MET A 1 -12.70 -9.69 -18.67
C MET A 1 -11.96 -8.39 -18.88
N ILE A 2 -11.56 -7.72 -17.81
CA ILE A 2 -10.88 -6.41 -17.91
C ILE A 2 -9.38 -6.70 -18.06
N SER A 3 -8.76 -6.20 -19.13
CA SER A 3 -7.31 -6.25 -19.33
C SER A 3 -6.66 -5.20 -18.43
N SER A 4 -5.55 -5.52 -17.79
CA SER A 4 -4.80 -4.56 -16.99
C SER A 4 -3.31 -4.56 -17.33
N SER A 5 -2.69 -3.41 -17.10
CA SER A 5 -1.24 -3.24 -17.11
C SER A 5 -0.80 -2.58 -15.81
N TYR A 6 0.42 -2.84 -15.37
CA TYR A 6 0.95 -2.25 -14.15
C TYR A 6 2.40 -1.84 -14.28
N HIS A 7 2.83 -0.97 -13.39
CA HIS A 7 4.23 -0.62 -13.15
C HIS A 7 4.47 -0.39 -11.67
N THR A 8 5.68 -0.65 -11.21
CA THR A 8 6.10 -0.48 -9.82
C THR A 8 7.36 0.35 -9.74
N PHE A 9 7.52 1.07 -8.64
CA PHE A 9 8.83 1.54 -8.20
C PHE A 9 9.00 1.31 -6.71
N GLN A 10 10.26 1.14 -6.30
CA GLN A 10 10.66 1.08 -4.90
C GLN A 10 11.99 1.80 -4.73
N ASP A 11 12.10 2.58 -3.67
CA ASP A 11 13.33 3.21 -3.21
C ASP A 11 13.45 3.00 -1.70
N ASN A 12 14.23 2.03 -1.31
CA ASN A 12 14.49 1.63 0.07
C ASN A 12 15.80 2.22 0.60
N SER A 13 16.20 3.39 0.10
CA SER A 13 17.47 4.00 0.48
C SER A 13 17.48 4.67 1.86
N SER A 14 16.29 4.88 2.44
CA SER A 14 16.14 5.52 3.75
C SER A 14 16.33 4.53 4.90
N HIS A 15 15.55 3.46 4.95
CA HIS A 15 15.54 2.50 6.04
C HIS A 15 15.65 1.04 5.56
N GLY A 16 15.19 0.74 4.34
CA GLY A 16 15.20 -0.62 3.79
C GLY A 16 14.06 -1.50 4.32
N GLU A 17 12.94 -0.89 4.70
CA GLU A 17 11.88 -1.56 5.45
C GLU A 17 10.61 -1.83 4.64
N ASP A 18 10.47 -1.22 3.45
CA ASP A 18 9.36 -1.49 2.55
C ASP A 18 9.53 -2.82 1.80
N SER A 19 8.43 -3.50 1.57
CA SER A 19 8.33 -4.67 0.68
C SER A 19 7.09 -4.58 -0.19
N PHE A 20 7.12 -5.21 -1.37
CA PHE A 20 5.93 -5.31 -2.22
C PHE A 20 5.87 -6.67 -2.93
N LEU A 21 4.67 -7.01 -3.39
CA LEU A 21 4.42 -8.18 -4.22
C LEU A 21 3.40 -7.82 -5.31
N VAL A 22 3.69 -8.22 -6.54
CA VAL A 22 2.71 -8.30 -7.63
C VAL A 22 2.69 -9.75 -8.10
N LYS A 23 1.56 -10.43 -7.93
CA LYS A 23 1.43 -11.86 -8.25
C LYS A 23 0.26 -12.08 -9.21
N ASP A 24 0.52 -12.77 -10.32
CA ASP A 24 -0.52 -13.33 -11.17
C ASP A 24 -0.91 -14.71 -10.61
N LEU A 25 -2.14 -14.83 -10.18
CA LEU A 25 -2.68 -16.05 -9.58
C LEU A 25 -3.31 -16.97 -10.63
N GLY A 26 -3.31 -16.56 -11.90
CA GLY A 26 -3.99 -17.25 -12.99
C GLY A 26 -5.47 -16.91 -13.08
N GLY A 27 -6.14 -17.29 -14.17
CA GLY A 27 -7.57 -17.04 -14.35
C GLY A 27 -7.98 -15.56 -14.39
N ASN A 28 -7.02 -14.63 -14.62
CA ASN A 28 -7.17 -13.18 -14.51
C ASN A 28 -7.45 -12.69 -13.08
N ILE A 29 -6.90 -13.37 -12.10
CA ILE A 29 -6.83 -12.94 -10.72
C ILE A 29 -5.42 -12.41 -10.46
N PHE A 30 -5.33 -11.19 -9.94
CA PHE A 30 -4.05 -10.54 -9.63
C PHE A 30 -4.04 -10.06 -8.20
N LEU A 31 -2.86 -10.09 -7.58
CA LEU A 31 -2.64 -9.61 -6.21
C LEU A 31 -1.54 -8.55 -6.21
N ASP A 32 -1.87 -7.35 -5.75
CA ASP A 32 -0.93 -6.26 -5.50
C ASP A 32 -0.83 -6.03 -3.99
N VAL A 33 0.38 -5.99 -3.46
CA VAL A 33 0.67 -5.84 -2.02
C VAL A 33 1.77 -4.81 -1.81
N VAL A 34 1.54 -3.86 -0.92
CA VAL A 34 2.56 -2.96 -0.36
C VAL A 34 2.58 -3.14 1.16
N LEU A 35 3.76 -3.31 1.69
CA LEU A 35 4.06 -3.56 3.10
C LEU A 35 5.13 -2.55 3.53
N ASP A 36 4.78 -1.70 4.46
CA ASP A 36 5.64 -0.66 5.00
C ASP A 36 6.03 -1.07 6.42
N GLY A 37 7.30 -1.36 6.62
CA GLY A 37 7.84 -1.86 7.87
C GLY A 37 8.11 -0.73 8.86
N VAL A 38 7.68 -0.90 10.11
CA VAL A 38 7.82 0.16 11.13
C VAL A 38 9.26 0.33 11.58
N THR A 39 9.83 1.51 11.31
CA THR A 39 11.22 1.84 11.64
C THR A 39 11.53 1.67 13.13
N GLY A 40 12.63 0.96 13.41
CA GLY A 40 13.07 0.66 14.78
C GLY A 40 12.31 -0.47 15.46
N HIS A 41 11.36 -1.11 14.77
CA HIS A 41 10.52 -2.18 15.28
C HIS A 41 10.65 -3.49 14.49
N GLY A 42 11.79 -3.72 13.84
CA GLY A 42 12.01 -4.90 12.99
C GLY A 42 11.17 -4.89 11.71
N GLY A 43 10.85 -3.70 11.20
CA GLY A 43 9.93 -3.50 10.10
C GLY A 43 10.37 -4.18 8.81
N GLY A 44 11.64 -4.08 8.44
CA GLY A 44 12.17 -4.73 7.25
C GLY A 44 12.06 -6.25 7.27
N GLU A 45 12.29 -6.88 8.44
CA GLU A 45 12.10 -8.32 8.61
C GLU A 45 10.60 -8.68 8.54
N ALA A 46 9.75 -7.86 9.17
CA ALA A 46 8.31 -8.09 9.17
C ALA A 46 7.71 -7.98 7.76
N SER A 47 8.00 -6.90 7.04
CA SER A 47 7.48 -6.68 5.68
C SER A 47 7.95 -7.77 4.71
N GLN A 48 9.23 -8.16 4.76
CA GLN A 48 9.79 -9.23 3.92
C GLN A 48 9.16 -10.59 4.21
N ASN A 49 8.97 -10.94 5.49
CA ASN A 49 8.37 -12.22 5.87
C ASN A 49 6.90 -12.31 5.41
N VAL A 50 6.12 -11.23 5.54
CA VAL A 50 4.74 -11.19 5.01
C VAL A 50 4.74 -11.33 3.49
N ALA A 51 5.61 -10.60 2.78
CA ALA A 51 5.72 -10.71 1.32
C ALA A 51 6.08 -12.13 0.88
N GLN A 52 7.00 -12.78 1.59
CA GLN A 52 7.39 -14.17 1.33
C GLN A 52 6.23 -15.14 1.60
N ALA A 53 5.54 -15.01 2.72
CA ALA A 53 4.41 -15.87 3.06
C ALA A 53 3.28 -15.79 2.00
N LEU A 54 2.96 -14.57 1.52
CA LEU A 54 2.00 -14.37 0.43
C LEU A 54 2.50 -14.88 -0.93
N THR A 55 3.82 -14.87 -1.16
CA THR A 55 4.42 -15.42 -2.37
C THR A 55 4.34 -16.93 -2.41
N GLU A 56 4.66 -17.62 -1.31
CA GLU A 56 4.70 -19.07 -1.17
C GLU A 56 3.31 -19.67 -0.95
N GLY A 57 2.42 -18.91 -0.31
CA GLY A 57 1.06 -19.34 0.01
C GLY A 57 0.17 -19.55 -1.21
N SER A 58 -0.79 -20.44 -1.07
CA SER A 58 -1.84 -20.67 -2.07
C SER A 58 -2.96 -19.65 -1.86
N VAL A 59 -2.96 -18.59 -2.67
CA VAL A 59 -3.98 -17.54 -2.63
C VAL A 59 -4.92 -17.72 -3.81
N ASN A 60 -6.23 -17.84 -3.54
CA ASN A 60 -7.28 -17.90 -4.54
C ASN A 60 -8.34 -16.78 -4.33
N ASN A 61 -8.47 -16.31 -3.12
CA ASN A 61 -9.45 -15.31 -2.68
C ASN A 61 -8.89 -14.50 -1.49
N MET A 62 -9.66 -13.52 -1.01
CA MET A 62 -9.23 -12.65 0.09
C MET A 62 -9.21 -13.39 1.44
N GLU A 63 -10.00 -14.42 1.64
CA GLU A 63 -9.99 -15.25 2.84
C GLU A 63 -8.64 -15.96 3.00
N ASP A 64 -8.06 -16.52 1.92
CA ASP A 64 -6.73 -17.14 1.95
C ASP A 64 -5.65 -16.11 2.36
N VAL A 65 -5.77 -14.87 1.86
CA VAL A 65 -4.87 -13.76 2.27
C VAL A 65 -4.98 -13.48 3.76
N ILE A 66 -6.20 -13.41 4.29
CA ILE A 66 -6.45 -13.14 5.71
C ILE A 66 -5.89 -14.25 6.58
N GLU A 67 -6.03 -15.51 6.18
CA GLU A 67 -5.47 -16.65 6.93
C GLU A 67 -3.95 -16.54 7.02
N ILE A 68 -3.26 -16.27 5.90
CA ILE A 68 -1.80 -16.06 5.89
C ILE A 68 -1.41 -14.88 6.79
N LEU A 69 -2.10 -13.76 6.69
CA LEU A 69 -1.82 -12.61 7.54
C LEU A 69 -2.08 -12.88 9.03
N ALA A 70 -3.09 -13.68 9.36
CA ALA A 70 -3.40 -14.04 10.74
C ALA A 70 -2.33 -14.93 11.36
N GLU A 71 -1.77 -15.88 10.59
CA GLU A 71 -0.63 -16.69 11.00
C GLU A 71 0.60 -15.81 11.25
N MET A 72 0.95 -14.95 10.29
CA MET A 72 2.07 -14.03 10.43
C MET A 72 1.91 -13.07 11.62
N ASN A 73 0.70 -12.52 11.81
CA ASN A 73 0.38 -11.66 12.94
C ASN A 73 0.58 -12.38 14.28
N SER A 74 0.11 -13.63 14.38
CA SER A 74 0.26 -14.46 15.57
C SER A 74 1.74 -14.70 15.90
N ASP A 75 2.53 -15.06 14.89
CA ASP A 75 3.96 -15.33 15.05
C ASP A 75 4.72 -14.08 15.47
N PHE A 76 4.47 -12.94 14.80
CA PHE A 76 5.09 -11.66 15.14
C PHE A 76 4.72 -11.20 16.55
N TYR A 77 3.45 -11.33 16.94
CA TYR A 77 3.01 -10.98 18.29
C TYR A 77 3.65 -11.87 19.35
N HIS A 78 3.76 -13.18 19.12
CA HIS A 78 4.41 -14.09 20.05
C HIS A 78 5.90 -13.77 20.25
N VAL A 79 6.59 -13.41 19.18
CA VAL A 79 8.03 -13.05 19.25
C VAL A 79 8.22 -11.64 19.79
N GLY A 80 7.45 -10.68 19.31
CA GLY A 80 7.67 -9.24 19.53
C GLY A 80 6.83 -8.63 20.65
N GLY A 81 5.81 -9.34 21.16
CA GLY A 81 4.92 -8.82 22.20
C GLY A 81 4.20 -7.54 21.82
N GLY A 82 3.86 -7.37 20.55
CA GLY A 82 3.21 -6.17 20.01
C GLY A 82 4.11 -4.95 19.84
N LYS A 83 5.45 -5.12 19.95
CA LYS A 83 6.42 -4.00 19.90
C LYS A 83 7.56 -4.22 18.91
N TYR A 84 7.66 -5.39 18.35
CA TYR A 84 8.70 -5.78 17.39
C TYR A 84 8.10 -6.66 16.30
N LEU A 85 8.69 -6.67 15.11
CA LEU A 85 8.14 -7.26 13.90
C LEU A 85 6.80 -6.64 13.52
N LEU A 86 6.82 -5.32 13.26
CA LEU A 86 5.63 -4.55 12.91
C LEU A 86 5.68 -4.08 11.47
N THR A 87 4.58 -4.28 10.73
CA THR A 87 4.42 -3.79 9.36
C THR A 87 2.97 -3.40 9.05
N THR A 88 2.80 -2.47 8.11
CA THR A 88 1.50 -2.24 7.48
C THR A 88 1.18 -3.37 6.50
N ALA A 89 -0.04 -3.43 6.01
CA ALA A 89 -0.40 -4.22 4.85
C ALA A 89 -1.49 -3.52 4.04
N SER A 90 -1.18 -3.20 2.78
CA SER A 90 -2.11 -2.63 1.80
C SER A 90 -2.21 -3.56 0.61
N ILE A 91 -3.34 -4.24 0.50
CA ILE A 91 -3.54 -5.36 -0.40
C ILE A 91 -4.75 -5.14 -1.29
N ALA A 92 -4.57 -5.36 -2.58
CA ALA A 92 -5.62 -5.30 -3.60
C ALA A 92 -5.63 -6.62 -4.38
N LEU A 93 -6.73 -7.37 -4.26
CA LEU A 93 -6.99 -8.58 -5.01
C LEU A 93 -8.02 -8.28 -6.11
N TYR A 94 -7.63 -8.47 -7.36
CA TYR A 94 -8.46 -8.20 -8.52
C TYR A 94 -9.00 -9.51 -9.09
N HIS A 95 -10.30 -9.58 -9.28
CA HIS A 95 -10.91 -10.71 -9.96
C HIS A 95 -12.12 -10.26 -10.80
N GLU A 96 -12.16 -10.64 -12.06
CA GLU A 96 -13.18 -10.27 -13.04
C GLU A 96 -13.37 -8.75 -13.16
N ASN A 97 -14.39 -8.21 -12.53
CA ASN A 97 -14.76 -6.79 -12.50
C ASN A 97 -14.91 -6.25 -11.06
N THR A 98 -14.22 -6.87 -10.12
CA THR A 98 -14.19 -6.44 -8.72
C THR A 98 -12.77 -6.33 -8.20
N ILE A 99 -12.61 -5.50 -7.20
CA ILE A 99 -11.40 -5.38 -6.40
C ILE A 99 -11.76 -5.59 -4.94
N ASP A 100 -11.17 -6.60 -4.32
CA ASP A 100 -11.19 -6.79 -2.88
C ASP A 100 -9.97 -6.11 -2.27
N ILE A 101 -10.20 -5.24 -1.31
CA ILE A 101 -9.17 -4.45 -0.64
C ILE A 101 -9.10 -4.85 0.82
N LEU A 102 -7.88 -5.07 1.28
CA LEU A 102 -7.54 -5.23 2.69
C LEU A 102 -6.50 -4.19 3.07
N ASN A 103 -6.69 -3.56 4.23
CA ASN A 103 -5.73 -2.59 4.72
C ASN A 103 -5.55 -2.71 6.24
N ALA A 104 -4.29 -2.76 6.66
CA ALA A 104 -3.82 -2.58 8.02
C ALA A 104 -2.72 -1.52 8.00
N GLY A 105 -2.88 -0.42 8.72
CA GLY A 105 -1.92 0.71 8.73
C GLY A 105 -2.41 1.93 7.96
N ASP A 106 -1.49 2.82 7.65
CA ASP A 106 -1.72 4.13 7.04
C ASP A 106 -1.29 4.23 5.57
N SER A 107 -0.57 3.24 5.08
CA SER A 107 -0.25 3.09 3.65
C SER A 107 -1.53 2.99 2.82
N PRO A 108 -1.85 3.99 1.98
CA PRO A 108 -3.18 4.06 1.36
C PRO A 108 -3.28 3.30 0.04
N ILE A 109 -4.52 2.91 -0.28
CA ILE A 109 -4.91 2.46 -1.62
C ILE A 109 -5.84 3.51 -2.22
N TYR A 110 -5.58 3.89 -3.46
CA TYR A 110 -6.43 4.81 -4.22
C TYR A 110 -7.11 4.07 -5.37
N HIS A 111 -8.44 4.07 -5.38
CA HIS A 111 -9.24 3.66 -6.54
C HIS A 111 -9.69 4.93 -7.26
N ILE A 112 -9.22 5.12 -8.48
CA ILE A 112 -9.37 6.34 -9.28
C ILE A 112 -10.20 6.00 -10.51
N LYS A 113 -11.35 6.62 -10.60
CA LYS A 113 -12.25 6.60 -11.76
C LYS A 113 -12.04 7.86 -12.59
N PRO A 114 -12.54 7.93 -13.84
CA PRO A 114 -12.41 9.14 -14.64
C PRO A 114 -12.82 10.41 -13.90
N ASP A 115 -13.97 10.41 -13.24
CA ASP A 115 -14.57 11.58 -12.60
C ASP A 115 -14.52 11.57 -11.07
N THR A 116 -14.21 10.43 -10.45
CA THR A 116 -14.25 10.26 -9.00
C THR A 116 -13.01 9.50 -8.49
N HIS A 117 -12.82 9.49 -7.19
CA HIS A 117 -11.80 8.68 -6.54
C HIS A 117 -12.23 8.26 -5.14
N GLN A 118 -11.60 7.23 -4.62
CA GLN A 118 -11.70 6.81 -3.22
C GLN A 118 -10.29 6.54 -2.68
N ARG A 119 -9.98 7.08 -1.50
CA ARG A 119 -8.82 6.68 -0.71
C ARG A 119 -9.27 5.68 0.34
N ILE A 120 -8.57 4.59 0.45
CA ILE A 120 -8.80 3.54 1.44
C ILE A 120 -7.54 3.40 2.28
N SER A 121 -7.66 3.58 3.58
CA SER A 121 -6.64 3.27 4.58
C SER A 121 -7.33 3.03 5.92
N SER A 122 -6.74 2.22 6.80
CA SER A 122 -7.30 1.93 8.11
C SER A 122 -7.07 3.05 9.14
N SER A 123 -6.14 3.96 8.87
CA SER A 123 -5.97 5.17 9.66
C SER A 123 -6.90 6.27 9.17
N LEU A 124 -8.10 6.36 9.73
CA LEU A 124 -8.86 7.59 9.68
C LEU A 124 -8.10 8.60 10.54
N GLY A 125 -7.37 9.51 9.91
CA GLY A 125 -6.77 10.67 10.55
C GLY A 125 -7.84 11.54 11.20
N GLY A 126 -8.17 11.30 12.45
CA GLY A 126 -9.14 12.03 13.24
C GLY A 126 -8.68 12.15 14.69
N ILE A 127 -8.90 13.33 15.27
CA ILE A 127 -8.47 13.79 16.61
C ILE A 127 -8.97 12.91 17.80
N LEU A 128 -9.76 11.88 17.55
CA LEU A 128 -10.28 10.93 18.55
C LEU A 128 -9.81 9.50 18.24
N ARG A 129 -8.50 9.26 18.36
CA ARG A 129 -7.95 7.91 18.28
C ARG A 129 -8.03 7.23 19.65
N THR A 130 -9.07 6.45 19.88
CA THR A 130 -9.16 5.51 21.03
C THR A 130 -8.60 4.12 20.69
N GLY A 131 -8.01 3.94 19.52
CA GLY A 131 -7.31 2.72 19.11
C GLY A 131 -6.00 3.06 18.41
N GLY A 132 -4.92 2.37 18.71
CA GLY A 132 -3.62 2.53 18.03
C GLY A 132 -3.72 2.25 16.53
N THR A 133 -2.63 2.51 15.79
CA THR A 133 -2.50 2.12 14.40
C THR A 133 -2.63 0.59 14.31
N LYS A 134 -3.51 0.11 13.44
CA LYS A 134 -3.67 -1.31 13.20
C LYS A 134 -2.49 -1.76 12.33
N LEU A 135 -1.62 -2.59 12.88
CA LEU A 135 -0.43 -3.12 12.21
C LEU A 135 -0.42 -4.63 12.35
N ILE A 136 0.19 -5.31 11.40
CA ILE A 136 0.51 -6.72 11.55
C ILE A 136 1.55 -6.85 12.68
N GLY A 137 1.32 -7.76 13.62
CA GLY A 137 2.19 -8.00 14.78
C GLY A 137 1.94 -7.13 16.00
N ALA A 138 1.09 -6.09 15.92
CA ALA A 138 0.89 -5.15 17.03
C ALA A 138 -0.07 -5.65 18.11
N ASP A 139 -0.98 -6.55 17.80
CA ASP A 139 -1.97 -7.11 18.72
C ASP A 139 -2.05 -8.63 18.55
N ALA A 140 -2.54 -9.34 19.58
CA ALA A 140 -2.77 -10.78 19.51
C ALA A 140 -3.79 -11.16 18.42
N GLU A 141 -4.76 -10.30 18.17
CA GLU A 141 -5.75 -10.46 17.11
C GLU A 141 -5.37 -9.61 15.90
N LEU A 142 -5.51 -10.18 14.70
CA LEU A 142 -5.35 -9.45 13.46
C LEU A 142 -6.49 -8.44 13.27
N HIS A 143 -6.13 -7.17 13.13
CA HIS A 143 -7.08 -6.09 12.87
C HIS A 143 -6.89 -5.50 11.47
N VAL A 144 -7.80 -5.79 10.57
CA VAL A 144 -7.80 -5.28 9.19
C VAL A 144 -9.11 -4.58 8.84
N SER A 145 -9.03 -3.65 7.90
CA SER A 145 -10.18 -3.09 7.22
C SER A 145 -10.36 -3.78 5.87
N GLN A 146 -11.58 -4.16 5.52
CA GLN A 146 -11.87 -4.80 4.25
C GLN A 146 -12.92 -4.01 3.48
N LYS A 147 -12.79 -3.99 2.16
CA LYS A 147 -13.75 -3.36 1.26
C LYS A 147 -13.73 -4.04 -0.09
N GLN A 148 -14.90 -4.30 -0.65
CA GLN A 148 -15.06 -4.71 -2.04
C GLN A 148 -15.60 -3.55 -2.86
N LEU A 149 -15.05 -3.33 -4.06
CA LEU A 149 -15.46 -2.30 -4.99
C LEU A 149 -15.64 -2.89 -6.39
N GLU A 150 -16.52 -2.26 -7.15
CA GLU A 150 -16.67 -2.54 -8.57
C GLU A 150 -15.53 -1.90 -9.36
N LEU A 151 -14.98 -2.67 -10.30
CA LEU A 151 -13.90 -2.27 -11.18
C LEU A 151 -14.42 -2.19 -12.63
N ASN A 152 -14.14 -1.09 -13.29
CA ASN A 152 -14.60 -0.84 -14.67
C ASN A 152 -13.41 -0.55 -15.60
N PRO A 153 -13.55 -0.78 -16.91
CA PRO A 153 -12.55 -0.34 -17.88
C PRO A 153 -12.30 1.17 -17.77
N GLY A 154 -11.01 1.54 -17.70
CA GLY A 154 -10.58 2.93 -17.48
C GLY A 154 -10.36 3.30 -16.02
N ASP A 155 -10.71 2.43 -15.08
CA ASP A 155 -10.34 2.61 -13.67
C ASP A 155 -8.84 2.43 -13.50
N LYS A 156 -8.29 3.09 -12.48
CA LYS A 156 -6.88 3.00 -12.10
C LYS A 156 -6.78 2.76 -10.61
N VAL A 157 -5.84 1.91 -10.21
CA VAL A 157 -5.58 1.63 -8.80
C VAL A 157 -4.13 1.92 -8.47
N VAL A 158 -3.91 2.60 -7.35
CA VAL A 158 -2.58 2.94 -6.85
C VAL A 158 -2.47 2.47 -5.42
N VAL A 159 -1.51 1.60 -5.15
CA VAL A 159 -1.17 1.11 -3.80
C VAL A 159 0.19 1.66 -3.45
N VAL A 160 0.33 2.36 -2.34
CA VAL A 160 1.57 3.05 -1.98
C VAL A 160 1.88 2.95 -0.49
N SER A 161 3.17 3.06 -0.12
CA SER A 161 3.59 3.32 1.25
C SER A 161 3.42 4.80 1.62
N ASP A 162 3.58 5.13 2.89
CA ASP A 162 3.44 6.49 3.38
C ASP A 162 4.57 7.41 2.87
N GLY A 163 5.77 6.89 2.59
CA GLY A 163 6.84 7.64 1.95
C GLY A 163 6.48 8.21 0.57
N VAL A 164 5.48 7.63 -0.10
CA VAL A 164 4.88 8.23 -1.31
C VAL A 164 3.77 9.20 -0.93
N SER A 165 2.80 8.77 -0.11
CA SER A 165 1.61 9.59 0.18
C SER A 165 1.87 10.80 1.07
N ASP A 166 2.96 10.83 1.81
CA ASP A 166 3.40 11.99 2.60
C ASP A 166 4.15 13.02 1.72
N ASN A 167 4.72 12.59 0.60
CA ASN A 167 5.52 13.42 -0.29
C ASN A 167 4.78 13.88 -1.57
N VAL A 168 3.62 13.32 -1.88
CA VAL A 168 2.77 13.72 -3.01
C VAL A 168 1.35 13.98 -2.50
N SER A 169 0.84 15.16 -2.73
CA SER A 169 -0.54 15.49 -2.36
C SER A 169 -1.54 14.65 -3.16
N LEU A 170 -2.75 14.49 -2.61
CA LEU A 170 -3.81 13.76 -3.31
C LEU A 170 -4.13 14.38 -4.67
N GLU A 171 -4.15 15.70 -4.76
CA GLU A 171 -4.43 16.45 -5.99
C GLU A 171 -3.37 16.17 -7.07
N GLU A 172 -2.09 16.22 -6.72
CA GLU A 172 -0.97 15.92 -7.61
C GLU A 172 -1.02 14.45 -8.07
N LEU A 173 -1.24 13.52 -7.13
CA LEU A 173 -1.38 12.10 -7.45
C LEU A 173 -2.51 11.87 -8.47
N LEU A 174 -3.69 12.45 -8.22
CA LEU A 174 -4.85 12.30 -9.10
C LEU A 174 -4.60 12.92 -10.48
N GLU A 175 -3.97 14.09 -10.54
CA GLU A 175 -3.64 14.76 -11.81
C GLU A 175 -2.67 13.90 -12.62
N ILE A 176 -1.57 13.44 -12.01
CA ILE A 176 -0.58 12.59 -12.67
C ILE A 176 -1.22 11.30 -13.17
N VAL A 177 -1.92 10.57 -12.28
CA VAL A 177 -2.48 9.27 -12.63
C VAL A 177 -3.55 9.39 -13.71
N ARG A 178 -4.42 10.41 -13.65
CA ARG A 178 -5.47 10.62 -14.67
C ARG A 178 -4.91 11.02 -16.03
N SER A 179 -3.91 11.91 -16.06
CA SER A 179 -3.31 12.41 -17.31
C SER A 179 -2.36 11.41 -17.98
N SER A 180 -1.83 10.43 -17.22
CA SER A 180 -0.90 9.44 -17.76
C SER A 180 -1.59 8.43 -18.65
N GLN A 181 -0.92 8.09 -19.76
CA GLN A 181 -1.39 7.10 -20.75
C GLN A 181 -1.00 5.67 -20.38
N SER A 182 -0.02 5.49 -19.49
CA SER A 182 0.42 4.18 -19.02
C SER A 182 0.80 4.23 -17.53
N PRO A 183 0.76 3.08 -16.84
CA PRO A 183 1.23 3.01 -15.45
C PRO A 183 2.71 3.35 -15.30
N GLU A 184 3.54 3.04 -16.31
CA GLU A 184 4.95 3.40 -16.34
C GLU A 184 5.16 4.93 -16.34
N GLN A 185 4.41 5.64 -17.19
CA GLN A 185 4.45 7.11 -17.24
C GLN A 185 4.04 7.72 -15.88
N ALA A 186 2.96 7.21 -15.28
CA ALA A 186 2.50 7.68 -13.97
C ALA A 186 3.56 7.44 -12.88
N SER A 187 4.12 6.23 -12.86
CA SER A 187 5.16 5.81 -11.93
C SER A 187 6.40 6.72 -12.01
N TYR A 188 6.93 6.94 -13.21
CA TYR A 188 8.07 7.81 -13.43
C TYR A 188 7.78 9.25 -12.97
N THR A 189 6.61 9.77 -13.30
CA THR A 189 6.24 11.16 -12.96
C THR A 189 6.06 11.34 -11.46
N ILE A 190 5.45 10.37 -10.76
CA ILE A 190 5.31 10.39 -9.30
C ILE A 190 6.70 10.35 -8.63
N LYS A 191 7.55 9.39 -9.01
CA LYS A 191 8.92 9.29 -8.43
C LYS A 191 9.72 10.57 -8.63
N LYS A 192 9.69 11.13 -9.83
CA LYS A 192 10.36 12.39 -10.14
C LYS A 192 9.83 13.55 -9.28
N LEU A 193 8.51 13.65 -9.08
CA LEU A 193 7.92 14.69 -8.23
C LEU A 193 8.36 14.54 -6.77
N ILE A 194 8.42 13.31 -6.25
CA ILE A 194 8.92 13.05 -4.89
C ILE A 194 10.36 13.54 -4.76
N ASP A 195 11.23 13.20 -5.71
CA ASP A 195 12.63 13.63 -5.68
C ASP A 195 12.74 15.18 -5.69
N GLU A 196 11.95 15.86 -6.53
CA GLU A 196 11.89 17.32 -6.56
C GLU A 196 11.40 17.91 -5.23
N HIS A 197 10.39 17.30 -4.59
CA HIS A 197 9.86 17.74 -3.30
C HIS A 197 10.88 17.54 -2.16
N LEU A 198 11.58 16.42 -2.15
CA LEU A 198 12.63 16.14 -1.16
C LEU A 198 13.80 17.13 -1.29
N GLU A 199 14.19 17.53 -2.51
CA GLU A 199 15.18 18.57 -2.75
C GLU A 199 14.73 19.95 -2.24
N LEU A 200 13.45 20.29 -2.35
CA LEU A 200 12.90 21.53 -1.83
C LEU A 200 12.85 21.58 -0.29
N GLY A 201 12.67 20.42 0.35
CA GLY A 201 12.68 20.26 1.80
C GLY A 201 11.52 20.90 2.57
N LEU A 202 10.56 21.54 1.88
CA LEU A 202 9.36 22.17 2.47
C LEU A 202 8.11 21.75 1.69
N ALA A 203 7.09 21.29 2.39
CA ALA A 203 5.79 21.02 1.78
C ALA A 203 5.08 22.35 1.45
N PRO A 204 4.72 22.61 0.18
CA PRO A 204 4.12 23.89 -0.23
C PRO A 204 2.78 24.18 0.41
N GLN A 205 2.03 23.14 0.78
CA GLN A 205 0.64 23.25 1.24
C GLN A 205 0.50 23.38 2.76
N ILE A 206 1.57 23.10 3.51
CA ILE A 206 1.53 23.15 4.98
C ILE A 206 2.71 23.98 5.46
N THR A 207 2.44 25.21 5.89
CA THR A 207 3.46 26.13 6.40
C THR A 207 4.23 25.49 7.56
N GLY A 208 5.54 25.35 7.39
CA GLY A 208 6.43 24.79 8.42
C GLY A 208 6.56 23.26 8.42
N SER A 209 5.84 22.55 7.57
CA SER A 209 6.06 21.11 7.35
C SER A 209 7.18 20.89 6.34
N ARG A 210 7.86 19.76 6.48
CA ARG A 210 8.89 19.32 5.54
C ARG A 210 8.47 18.00 4.90
N TYR A 211 8.91 17.80 3.67
CA TYR A 211 8.85 16.50 3.06
C TYR A 211 9.71 15.50 3.85
N ARG A 212 9.29 14.26 3.88
CA ARG A 212 9.93 13.21 4.67
C ARG A 212 10.79 12.32 3.78
N HIS A 213 12.04 12.12 4.19
CA HIS A 213 12.86 11.04 3.67
C HIS A 213 12.39 9.74 4.33
N ASP A 214 11.75 8.90 3.55
CA ASP A 214 11.28 7.58 3.93
C ASP A 214 11.42 6.62 2.76
N ASP A 215 11.25 5.31 2.99
CA ASP A 215 11.21 4.32 1.94
C ASP A 215 9.94 4.55 1.09
N GLN A 216 10.06 4.39 -0.21
CA GLN A 216 9.02 4.76 -1.17
C GLN A 216 8.67 3.54 -2.01
N THR A 217 7.45 3.07 -1.91
CA THR A 217 6.96 1.94 -2.70
C THR A 217 5.61 2.27 -3.33
N ALA A 218 5.48 1.98 -4.62
CA ALA A 218 4.23 2.15 -5.35
C ALA A 218 3.98 1.01 -6.33
N ILE A 219 2.71 0.60 -6.41
CA ILE A 219 2.17 -0.25 -7.48
C ILE A 219 1.05 0.55 -8.14
N ILE A 220 1.15 0.73 -9.45
CA ILE A 220 0.19 1.49 -10.25
C ILE A 220 -0.38 0.57 -11.30
N ARG A 221 -1.70 0.39 -11.32
CA ARG A 221 -2.40 -0.51 -12.25
C ARG A 221 -3.51 0.23 -12.98
N PHE A 222 -3.55 0.07 -14.30
CA PHE A 222 -4.58 0.62 -15.20
C PHE A 222 -5.41 -0.51 -15.81
N PHE A 223 -6.71 -0.31 -15.86
CA PHE A 223 -7.69 -1.26 -16.40
C PHE A 223 -8.38 -0.77 -17.67
#